data_541796092c90b822ab623f31c14a778d
#
_entry.id   541796092c90b822ab623f31c14a778d
#
_cell.length_a   1.000
_cell.length_b   1.000
_cell.length_c   1.000
_cell.angle_alpha   90.00
_cell.angle_beta   90.00
_cell.angle_gamma   90.00
#
_symmetry.space_group_name_H-M   'P 1'
#
loop_
_entity.id
_entity.type
_entity.pdbx_description
1 polymer ?
#
loop_
_entity_poly.entity_id
_entity_poly.type
_entity_poly.pdbx_seq_one_letter_code
_entity_poly.pdbx_strand_id
1 'polypeptide(L)'
;APTPEPEPVVQTVHFSATGDNLIHEGIYNQARARGSDGHYDFIPAYENLRDFYAGFDVNWLNQETLVNDDYEPSGYPMFSTPGDITNALYNVGFRVFSLSNNHSYDKGAGGIASSMAHWAAMPDDVVSMGFYNLETYDDYVYQTVNGVTIGYLSYTEMTNGLPTPSGSEYGVVYLDQRNVIEKQITDMRPNCDVLVVSCHWGVEGSHTVTDAQRETAQWLADQGADLIIGTHPHVTQTAQWLTGTNENKSFVAYSLGNFINAQDMPDNMIGAILDVTFQKTTAADGTVTVKIQNPVLHPVITQYEPHYANIRVYLYKDYTDELGAAHGNFALSRASIEQVLNGSIDSEFLSLE
;
A
#
# COMPACT_ATOMS: atom_id res chain seq x y z
N ALA A 1 51.23 15.41 7.26
CA ALA A 1 50.22 15.17 6.22
C ALA A 1 48.88 15.59 6.78
N PRO A 2 47.98 16.24 6.02
CA PRO A 2 46.63 16.53 6.50
C PRO A 2 45.94 15.21 6.85
N THR A 3 45.20 15.15 7.95
CA THR A 3 44.36 14.01 8.29
C THR A 3 43.33 13.86 7.16
N PRO A 4 43.14 12.66 6.58
CA PRO A 4 42.13 12.49 5.55
C PRO A 4 40.76 12.87 6.14
N GLU A 5 39.97 13.60 5.38
CA GLU A 5 38.57 13.87 5.76
C GLU A 5 37.84 12.53 5.92
N PRO A 6 36.99 12.40 6.95
CA PRO A 6 36.21 11.19 7.11
C PRO A 6 35.29 10.99 5.88
N GLU A 7 35.19 9.75 5.42
CA GLU A 7 34.31 9.41 4.32
C GLU A 7 32.83 9.58 4.74
N PRO A 8 31.93 9.99 3.83
CA PRO A 8 30.51 10.08 4.15
C PRO A 8 29.94 8.70 4.50
N VAL A 9 29.06 8.67 5.51
CA VAL A 9 28.32 7.46 5.88
C VAL A 9 27.05 7.37 5.03
N VAL A 10 26.89 6.26 4.32
CA VAL A 10 25.72 5.99 3.49
C VAL A 10 24.91 4.86 4.12
N GLN A 11 23.62 5.09 4.34
CA GLN A 11 22.64 4.13 4.85
C GLN A 11 21.52 3.99 3.82
N THR A 12 21.08 2.76 3.58
CA THR A 12 20.04 2.48 2.58
C THR A 12 18.95 1.61 3.16
N VAL A 13 17.72 1.85 2.72
CA VAL A 13 16.55 0.99 2.94
C VAL A 13 15.95 0.64 1.59
N HIS A 14 15.88 -0.64 1.28
CA HIS A 14 15.17 -1.16 0.12
C HIS A 14 13.71 -1.33 0.50
N PHE A 15 12.84 -0.53 -0.10
CA PHE A 15 11.43 -0.38 0.28
C PHE A 15 10.52 -0.82 -0.87
N SER A 16 9.52 -1.64 -0.55
CA SER A 16 8.44 -1.96 -1.47
C SER A 16 7.09 -1.43 -1.01
N ALA A 17 6.24 -1.04 -1.96
CA ALA A 17 4.84 -0.72 -1.70
C ALA A 17 3.93 -1.48 -2.66
N THR A 18 2.82 -1.98 -2.12
CA THR A 18 1.88 -2.84 -2.84
C THR A 18 0.46 -2.31 -2.71
N GLY A 19 -0.33 -2.41 -3.77
CA GLY A 19 -1.66 -1.83 -3.87
C GLY A 19 -2.74 -2.50 -3.01
N ASP A 20 -3.96 -2.52 -3.52
CA ASP A 20 -5.16 -2.85 -2.75
C ASP A 20 -5.27 -4.34 -2.44
N ASN A 21 -5.18 -4.70 -1.16
CA ASN A 21 -5.45 -6.06 -0.66
C ASN A 21 -6.95 -6.17 -0.36
N LEU A 22 -7.71 -6.64 -1.36
CA LEU A 22 -9.16 -6.59 -1.38
C LEU A 22 -9.77 -7.99 -1.19
N ILE A 23 -10.08 -8.36 0.06
CA ILE A 23 -10.48 -9.71 0.43
C ILE A 23 -11.98 -9.94 0.19
N HIS A 24 -12.33 -10.28 -1.03
CA HIS A 24 -13.67 -10.66 -1.43
C HIS A 24 -14.07 -12.05 -0.90
N GLU A 25 -15.38 -12.35 -1.00
CA GLU A 25 -15.97 -13.61 -0.53
C GLU A 25 -15.27 -14.85 -1.13
N GLY A 26 -14.95 -14.85 -2.42
CA GLY A 26 -14.25 -15.94 -3.07
C GLY A 26 -12.88 -16.24 -2.44
N ILE A 27 -12.19 -15.23 -1.94
CA ILE A 27 -10.85 -15.35 -1.34
C ILE A 27 -10.96 -15.95 0.06
N TYR A 28 -11.77 -15.36 0.96
CA TYR A 28 -11.86 -15.88 2.32
C TYR A 28 -12.58 -17.24 2.38
N ASN A 29 -13.50 -17.56 1.49
CA ASN A 29 -14.13 -18.88 1.41
C ASN A 29 -13.11 -19.97 1.06
N GLN A 30 -12.16 -19.69 0.15
CA GLN A 30 -11.08 -20.64 -0.14
C GLN A 30 -10.13 -20.78 1.05
N ALA A 31 -9.76 -19.67 1.69
CA ALA A 31 -8.95 -19.72 2.90
C ALA A 31 -9.63 -20.53 4.00
N ARG A 32 -10.95 -20.37 4.17
CA ARG A 32 -11.76 -21.17 5.09
C ARG A 32 -11.76 -22.66 4.75
N ALA A 33 -11.89 -23.00 3.45
CA ALA A 33 -11.90 -24.40 3.01
C ALA A 33 -10.56 -25.12 3.21
N ARG A 34 -9.45 -24.37 3.21
CA ARG A 34 -8.09 -24.88 3.49
C ARG A 34 -7.76 -24.90 4.98
N GLY A 35 -8.38 -24.01 5.76
CA GLY A 35 -8.15 -23.90 7.19
C GLY A 35 -8.79 -25.03 8.00
N SER A 36 -8.50 -25.06 9.29
CA SER A 36 -9.07 -25.99 10.26
C SER A 36 -9.44 -25.29 11.57
N ASP A 37 -10.30 -25.87 12.35
CA ASP A 37 -10.66 -25.40 13.70
C ASP A 37 -11.13 -23.93 13.76
N GLY A 38 -11.81 -23.47 12.69
CA GLY A 38 -12.31 -22.09 12.57
C GLY A 38 -11.30 -21.08 12.03
N HIS A 39 -10.05 -21.48 11.76
CA HIS A 39 -9.02 -20.64 11.18
C HIS A 39 -9.06 -20.62 9.65
N TYR A 40 -8.54 -19.57 9.04
CA TYR A 40 -8.48 -19.34 7.60
C TYR A 40 -7.04 -19.41 7.11
N ASP A 41 -6.75 -20.30 6.15
CA ASP A 41 -5.44 -20.40 5.52
C ASP A 41 -5.35 -19.57 4.24
N PHE A 42 -4.80 -18.36 4.35
CA PHE A 42 -4.54 -17.45 3.24
C PHE A 42 -3.14 -17.62 2.62
N ILE A 43 -2.24 -18.42 3.22
CA ILE A 43 -0.83 -18.54 2.78
C ILE A 43 -0.71 -18.86 1.28
N PRO A 44 -1.47 -19.84 0.71
CA PRO A 44 -1.33 -20.18 -0.70
C PRO A 44 -1.65 -19.04 -1.67
N ALA A 45 -2.40 -18.02 -1.25
CA ALA A 45 -2.73 -16.88 -2.11
C ALA A 45 -1.50 -15.99 -2.40
N TYR A 46 -0.52 -15.96 -1.50
CA TYR A 46 0.62 -15.02 -1.55
C TYR A 46 1.99 -15.69 -1.64
N GLU A 47 2.09 -17.01 -1.40
CA GLU A 47 3.37 -17.72 -1.25
C GLU A 47 4.32 -17.56 -2.45
N ASN A 48 3.81 -17.37 -3.66
CA ASN A 48 4.61 -17.14 -4.87
C ASN A 48 5.49 -15.88 -4.79
N LEU A 49 5.15 -14.95 -3.90
CA LEU A 49 5.85 -13.65 -3.79
C LEU A 49 6.87 -13.61 -2.64
N ARG A 50 6.98 -14.69 -1.86
CA ARG A 50 7.85 -14.73 -0.68
C ARG A 50 9.30 -14.38 -1.00
N ASP A 51 9.86 -15.00 -2.03
CA ASP A 51 11.27 -14.81 -2.40
C ASP A 51 11.51 -13.39 -2.94
N PHE A 52 10.51 -12.80 -3.59
CA PHE A 52 10.58 -11.44 -4.06
C PHE A 52 10.62 -10.45 -2.88
N TYR A 53 9.66 -10.57 -1.95
CA TYR A 53 9.60 -9.67 -0.79
C TYR A 53 10.75 -9.86 0.20
N ALA A 54 11.39 -11.03 0.22
CA ALA A 54 12.60 -11.26 1.02
C ALA A 54 13.81 -10.40 0.57
N GLY A 55 13.75 -9.81 -0.63
CA GLY A 55 14.76 -8.88 -1.14
C GLY A 55 14.65 -7.46 -0.60
N PHE A 56 13.62 -7.13 0.17
CA PHE A 56 13.36 -5.78 0.70
C PHE A 56 13.54 -5.72 2.21
N ASP A 57 13.98 -4.57 2.70
CA ASP A 57 14.08 -4.27 4.13
C ASP A 57 12.71 -3.92 4.74
N VAL A 58 11.83 -3.29 3.92
CA VAL A 58 10.47 -2.88 4.32
C VAL A 58 9.50 -3.21 3.20
N ASN A 59 8.42 -3.92 3.55
CA ASN A 59 7.30 -4.20 2.66
C ASN A 59 6.02 -3.54 3.19
N TRP A 60 5.50 -2.58 2.43
CA TRP A 60 4.28 -1.83 2.71
C TRP A 60 3.10 -2.34 1.88
N LEU A 61 1.88 -2.35 2.46
CA LEU A 61 0.66 -2.81 1.81
C LEU A 61 -0.53 -1.90 2.15
N ASN A 62 -1.40 -1.61 1.17
CA ASN A 62 -2.73 -1.09 1.45
C ASN A 62 -3.68 -2.24 1.80
N GLN A 63 -4.06 -2.35 3.08
CA GLN A 63 -5.07 -3.30 3.53
C GLN A 63 -6.45 -2.64 3.42
N GLU A 64 -7.11 -2.82 2.28
CA GLU A 64 -8.34 -2.08 1.99
C GLU A 64 -9.56 -2.62 2.71
N THR A 65 -9.67 -3.93 2.85
CA THR A 65 -10.78 -4.52 3.58
C THR A 65 -10.52 -4.61 5.07
N LEU A 66 -11.49 -4.18 5.87
CA LEU A 66 -11.36 -4.04 7.32
C LEU A 66 -11.06 -5.39 7.99
N VAL A 67 -9.85 -5.53 8.53
CA VAL A 67 -9.42 -6.72 9.29
C VAL A 67 -9.92 -6.61 10.72
N ASN A 68 -10.55 -7.66 11.23
CA ASN A 68 -11.05 -7.71 12.61
C ASN A 68 -11.34 -9.14 13.06
N ASP A 69 -11.53 -9.35 14.37
CA ASP A 69 -11.78 -10.65 14.96
C ASP A 69 -13.21 -10.79 15.55
N ASP A 70 -14.00 -9.71 15.58
CA ASP A 70 -15.29 -9.67 16.27
C ASP A 70 -16.50 -9.80 15.33
N TYR A 71 -16.31 -9.63 14.03
CA TYR A 71 -17.39 -9.66 13.05
C TYR A 71 -17.24 -10.86 12.12
N GLU A 72 -18.37 -11.47 11.77
CA GLU A 72 -18.39 -12.52 10.75
C GLU A 72 -17.82 -11.99 9.42
N PRO A 73 -17.05 -12.80 8.70
CA PRO A 73 -16.52 -12.41 7.39
C PRO A 73 -17.64 -12.03 6.41
N SER A 74 -17.42 -10.96 5.68
CA SER A 74 -18.33 -10.50 4.63
C SER A 74 -17.55 -9.85 3.48
N GLY A 75 -18.07 -10.03 2.27
CA GLY A 75 -17.56 -9.41 1.06
C GLY A 75 -18.25 -8.09 0.74
N TYR A 76 -18.15 -7.69 -0.55
CA TYR A 76 -18.79 -6.48 -1.06
C TYR A 76 -20.32 -6.47 -0.77
N PRO A 77 -20.93 -5.31 -0.43
CA PRO A 77 -20.29 -3.98 -0.37
C PRO A 77 -19.73 -3.59 1.01
N MET A 78 -19.92 -4.39 2.04
CA MET A 78 -19.55 -4.08 3.43
C MET A 78 -18.59 -5.15 3.96
N PHE A 79 -17.30 -4.92 3.77
CA PHE A 79 -16.26 -5.91 4.07
C PHE A 79 -16.04 -6.15 5.57
N SER A 80 -15.71 -7.38 5.88
CA SER A 80 -15.15 -7.84 7.15
C SER A 80 -14.18 -8.97 6.84
N THR A 81 -12.91 -8.77 7.11
CA THR A 81 -11.84 -9.72 6.78
C THR A 81 -11.38 -10.43 8.05
N PRO A 82 -11.31 -11.79 8.05
CA PRO A 82 -10.78 -12.55 9.18
C PRO A 82 -9.34 -12.13 9.52
N GLY A 83 -9.03 -12.01 10.83
CA GLY A 83 -7.70 -11.66 11.31
C GLY A 83 -6.59 -12.58 10.84
N ASP A 84 -6.87 -13.85 10.54
CA ASP A 84 -5.91 -14.81 10.00
C ASP A 84 -5.19 -14.35 8.73
N ILE A 85 -5.73 -13.35 7.98
CA ILE A 85 -5.06 -12.77 6.80
C ILE A 85 -3.69 -12.21 7.15
N THR A 86 -3.56 -11.59 8.34
CA THR A 86 -2.30 -10.97 8.76
C THR A 86 -1.18 -11.99 8.96
N ASN A 87 -1.50 -13.24 9.33
CA ASN A 87 -0.52 -14.32 9.40
C ASN A 87 0.09 -14.64 8.04
N ALA A 88 -0.73 -14.67 6.98
CA ALA A 88 -0.25 -14.92 5.63
C ALA A 88 0.62 -13.76 5.11
N LEU A 89 0.17 -12.52 5.31
CA LEU A 89 0.90 -11.31 4.92
C LEU A 89 2.23 -11.18 5.68
N TYR A 90 2.23 -11.45 6.99
CA TYR A 90 3.43 -11.47 7.81
C TYR A 90 4.44 -12.54 7.32
N ASN A 91 3.97 -13.74 6.97
CA ASN A 91 4.80 -14.84 6.44
C ASN A 91 5.44 -14.50 5.09
N VAL A 92 4.78 -13.69 4.27
CA VAL A 92 5.32 -13.26 2.97
C VAL A 92 6.32 -12.11 3.14
N GLY A 93 6.28 -11.40 4.25
CA GLY A 93 7.26 -10.36 4.58
C GLY A 93 6.68 -8.97 4.82
N PHE A 94 5.36 -8.78 4.75
CA PHE A 94 4.75 -7.48 5.05
C PHE A 94 4.86 -7.10 6.52
N ARG A 95 5.20 -5.84 6.79
CA ARG A 95 5.34 -5.29 8.13
C ARG A 95 4.69 -3.92 8.29
N VAL A 96 4.31 -3.26 7.20
CA VAL A 96 3.75 -1.91 7.21
C VAL A 96 2.43 -1.92 6.47
N PHE A 97 1.35 -1.47 7.17
CA PHE A 97 -0.02 -1.57 6.67
C PHE A 97 -0.74 -0.24 6.72
N SER A 98 -1.24 0.22 5.57
CA SER A 98 -2.16 1.35 5.45
C SER A 98 -3.60 0.88 5.62
N LEU A 99 -4.37 1.55 6.47
CA LEU A 99 -5.74 1.17 6.83
C LEU A 99 -6.78 2.24 6.47
N SER A 100 -6.35 3.43 6.03
CA SER A 100 -7.26 4.52 5.65
C SER A 100 -7.69 4.37 4.20
N ASN A 101 -8.96 4.01 4.00
CA ASN A 101 -9.53 3.75 2.67
C ASN A 101 -11.06 3.92 2.69
N ASN A 102 -11.72 3.69 1.55
CA ASN A 102 -13.17 3.81 1.40
C ASN A 102 -13.98 2.78 2.21
N HIS A 103 -13.36 1.64 2.61
CA HIS A 103 -13.97 0.58 3.42
C HIS A 103 -13.67 0.67 4.93
N SER A 104 -12.97 1.71 5.37
CA SER A 104 -12.62 1.89 6.79
C SER A 104 -13.81 1.89 7.75
N TYR A 105 -14.99 2.31 7.29
CA TYR A 105 -16.19 2.42 8.12
C TYR A 105 -17.23 1.31 7.91
N ASP A 106 -16.92 0.26 7.18
CA ASP A 106 -17.85 -0.82 6.82
C ASP A 106 -18.53 -1.52 8.02
N LYS A 107 -17.90 -1.53 9.18
CA LYS A 107 -18.46 -2.08 10.44
C LYS A 107 -18.63 -1.00 11.52
N GLY A 108 -18.65 0.26 11.15
CA GLY A 108 -18.85 1.38 12.05
C GLY A 108 -17.78 1.48 13.16
N ALA A 109 -18.11 2.16 14.25
CA ALA A 109 -17.18 2.38 15.37
C ALA A 109 -16.66 1.08 16.00
N GLY A 110 -17.52 0.06 16.12
CA GLY A 110 -17.12 -1.25 16.63
C GLY A 110 -16.12 -1.95 15.72
N GLY A 111 -16.28 -1.82 14.39
CA GLY A 111 -15.33 -2.37 13.42
C GLY A 111 -13.95 -1.71 13.51
N ILE A 112 -13.89 -0.40 13.65
CA ILE A 112 -12.62 0.33 13.85
C ILE A 112 -11.95 -0.13 15.14
N ALA A 113 -12.69 -0.20 16.26
CA ALA A 113 -12.16 -0.63 17.55
C ALA A 113 -11.60 -2.06 17.50
N SER A 114 -12.35 -2.99 16.87
CA SER A 114 -11.90 -4.37 16.68
C SER A 114 -10.67 -4.45 15.78
N SER A 115 -10.64 -3.71 14.69
CA SER A 115 -9.48 -3.64 13.79
C SER A 115 -8.23 -3.11 14.51
N MET A 116 -8.35 -2.02 15.25
CA MET A 116 -7.23 -1.46 16.01
C MET A 116 -6.71 -2.44 17.07
N ALA A 117 -7.62 -3.15 17.77
CA ALA A 117 -7.23 -4.18 18.75
C ALA A 117 -6.48 -5.34 18.08
N HIS A 118 -6.94 -5.77 16.90
CA HIS A 118 -6.25 -6.80 16.11
C HIS A 118 -4.82 -6.35 15.73
N TRP A 119 -4.67 -5.16 15.14
CA TRP A 119 -3.35 -4.66 14.74
C TRP A 119 -2.41 -4.41 15.93
N ALA A 120 -2.95 -3.97 17.07
CA ALA A 120 -2.17 -3.80 18.31
C ALA A 120 -1.68 -5.13 18.91
N ALA A 121 -2.31 -6.25 18.57
CA ALA A 121 -1.89 -7.59 19.00
C ALA A 121 -0.85 -8.25 18.06
N MET A 122 -0.55 -7.62 16.93
CA MET A 122 0.49 -8.10 16.02
C MET A 122 1.90 -7.96 16.63
N PRO A 123 2.91 -8.69 16.12
CA PRO A 123 4.29 -8.55 16.58
C PRO A 123 4.80 -7.09 16.54
N ASP A 124 5.71 -6.76 17.44
CA ASP A 124 6.25 -5.38 17.61
C ASP A 124 6.94 -4.80 16.37
N ASP A 125 7.32 -5.64 15.39
CA ASP A 125 7.89 -5.22 14.12
C ASP A 125 6.83 -4.87 13.05
N VAL A 126 5.55 -5.06 13.36
CA VAL A 126 4.42 -4.65 12.50
C VAL A 126 3.99 -3.24 12.84
N VAL A 127 3.83 -2.43 11.82
CA VAL A 127 3.32 -1.05 11.92
C VAL A 127 2.05 -0.92 11.10
N SER A 128 1.03 -0.31 11.68
CA SER A 128 -0.21 0.05 10.98
C SER A 128 -0.54 1.52 11.17
N MET A 129 -1.10 2.18 10.15
CA MET A 129 -1.48 3.58 10.20
C MET A 129 -2.79 3.81 9.44
N GLY A 130 -3.44 4.96 9.73
CA GLY A 130 -4.63 5.41 8.99
C GLY A 130 -5.88 5.55 9.84
N PHE A 131 -5.90 5.00 11.06
CA PHE A 131 -6.86 5.38 12.08
C PHE A 131 -6.20 6.33 13.07
N TYR A 132 -6.80 7.50 13.25
CA TYR A 132 -6.31 8.58 14.09
C TYR A 132 -7.31 8.89 15.19
N ASN A 133 -6.82 9.24 16.37
CA ASN A 133 -7.66 9.83 17.41
C ASN A 133 -8.30 11.11 16.90
N LEU A 134 -9.63 11.19 16.93
CA LEU A 134 -10.38 12.28 16.31
C LEU A 134 -10.33 13.62 17.08
N GLU A 135 -9.76 13.64 18.29
CA GLU A 135 -9.55 14.85 19.08
C GLU A 135 -8.16 15.46 18.84
N THR A 136 -7.11 14.60 18.78
CA THR A 136 -5.71 15.05 18.76
C THR A 136 -5.05 14.93 17.39
N TYR A 137 -5.43 13.92 16.60
CA TYR A 137 -4.85 13.57 15.30
C TYR A 137 -3.33 13.36 15.32
N ASP A 138 -2.77 12.91 16.47
CA ASP A 138 -1.32 12.80 16.73
C ASP A 138 -0.82 11.36 16.87
N ASP A 139 -1.54 10.37 16.35
CA ASP A 139 -1.12 8.97 16.28
C ASP A 139 -0.04 8.80 15.22
N TYR A 140 1.15 9.34 15.50
CA TYR A 140 2.28 9.33 14.57
C TYR A 140 3.03 8.01 14.60
N VAL A 141 3.27 7.46 13.42
CA VAL A 141 3.91 6.16 13.26
C VAL A 141 5.30 6.33 12.62
N TYR A 142 6.30 5.76 13.26
CA TYR A 142 7.70 5.77 12.80
C TYR A 142 8.29 4.37 12.86
N GLN A 143 9.20 4.09 11.94
CA GLN A 143 10.01 2.87 11.93
C GLN A 143 11.46 3.23 11.58
N THR A 144 12.43 2.73 12.32
CA THR A 144 13.85 2.91 11.99
C THR A 144 14.43 1.61 11.46
N VAL A 145 14.87 1.61 10.21
CA VAL A 145 15.47 0.47 9.53
C VAL A 145 16.82 0.89 8.97
N ASN A 146 17.87 0.11 9.21
CA ASN A 146 19.24 0.38 8.73
C ASN A 146 19.75 1.81 9.05
N GLY A 147 19.23 2.43 10.14
CA GLY A 147 19.59 3.80 10.56
C GLY A 147 18.87 4.91 9.78
N VAL A 148 17.88 4.58 8.97
CA VAL A 148 16.94 5.50 8.32
C VAL A 148 15.62 5.46 9.08
N THR A 149 15.14 6.60 9.56
CA THR A 149 13.83 6.71 10.22
C THR A 149 12.78 7.12 9.19
N ILE A 150 11.77 6.29 9.04
CA ILE A 150 10.65 6.48 8.11
C ILE A 150 9.42 6.84 8.93
N GLY A 151 8.77 7.96 8.60
CA GLY A 151 7.45 8.35 9.10
C GLY A 151 6.37 7.94 8.11
N TYR A 152 5.21 7.53 8.61
CA TYR A 152 4.09 7.08 7.77
C TYR A 152 2.81 7.83 8.09
N LEU A 153 2.11 8.29 7.05
CA LEU A 153 0.78 8.87 7.11
C LEU A 153 -0.13 8.20 6.07
N SER A 154 -1.42 8.08 6.39
CA SER A 154 -2.38 7.45 5.49
C SER A 154 -3.71 8.21 5.51
N TYR A 155 -4.23 8.53 4.34
CA TYR A 155 -5.42 9.36 4.13
C TYR A 155 -6.35 8.75 3.08
N THR A 156 -7.63 9.10 3.14
CA THR A 156 -8.62 8.70 2.13
C THR A 156 -9.37 9.90 1.57
N GLU A 157 -9.81 9.82 0.34
CA GLU A 157 -10.69 10.83 -0.27
C GLU A 157 -12.14 10.66 0.18
N MET A 158 -12.58 9.42 0.46
CA MET A 158 -13.95 9.08 0.77
C MET A 158 -14.06 7.81 1.62
N THR A 159 -15.28 7.55 2.12
CA THR A 159 -15.65 6.33 2.86
C THR A 159 -16.98 5.77 2.36
N ASN A 160 -17.15 5.65 1.02
CA ASN A 160 -18.35 5.12 0.36
C ASN A 160 -19.67 5.77 0.83
N GLY A 161 -19.63 7.06 1.16
CA GLY A 161 -20.79 7.80 1.68
C GLY A 161 -21.16 7.48 3.13
N LEU A 162 -20.40 6.64 3.82
CA LEU A 162 -20.55 6.40 5.26
C LEU A 162 -19.89 7.57 6.02
N PRO A 163 -20.63 8.28 6.88
CA PRO A 163 -20.04 9.32 7.71
C PRO A 163 -19.14 8.71 8.79
N THR A 164 -18.25 9.52 9.36
CA THR A 164 -17.51 9.13 10.56
C THR A 164 -18.47 8.59 11.61
N PRO A 165 -18.27 7.35 12.12
CA PRO A 165 -19.22 6.72 13.02
C PRO A 165 -19.39 7.50 14.32
N SER A 166 -20.65 7.74 14.72
CA SER A 166 -20.95 8.45 15.96
C SER A 166 -20.39 7.72 17.18
N GLY A 167 -19.66 8.43 18.03
CA GLY A 167 -19.06 7.89 19.24
C GLY A 167 -17.77 7.07 19.01
N SER A 168 -17.25 7.06 17.79
CA SER A 168 -15.91 6.53 17.54
C SER A 168 -14.85 7.49 18.09
N GLU A 169 -13.91 6.96 18.87
CA GLU A 169 -12.73 7.70 19.34
C GLU A 169 -11.70 7.87 18.19
N TYR A 170 -11.67 6.90 17.28
CA TYR A 170 -10.74 6.85 16.15
C TYR A 170 -11.49 6.87 14.82
N GLY A 171 -10.83 7.38 13.79
CA GLY A 171 -11.35 7.42 12.43
C GLY A 171 -10.27 7.79 11.42
N VAL A 172 -10.68 7.91 10.16
CA VAL A 172 -9.78 8.33 9.08
C VAL A 172 -9.66 9.86 9.02
N VAL A 173 -8.58 10.32 8.41
CA VAL A 173 -8.41 11.71 7.97
C VAL A 173 -8.70 11.77 6.47
N TYR A 174 -9.61 12.67 6.09
CA TYR A 174 -9.94 12.88 4.68
C TYR A 174 -8.95 13.83 4.02
N LEU A 175 -8.68 13.62 2.73
CA LEU A 175 -7.73 14.43 1.94
C LEU A 175 -8.10 15.92 1.84
N ASP A 176 -9.37 16.29 2.09
CA ASP A 176 -9.81 17.68 2.16
C ASP A 176 -9.57 18.35 3.53
N GLN A 177 -9.24 17.59 4.57
CA GLN A 177 -8.86 18.10 5.89
C GLN A 177 -7.42 18.64 5.91
N ARG A 178 -7.12 19.56 4.97
CA ARG A 178 -5.78 20.08 4.70
C ARG A 178 -5.06 20.60 5.96
N ASN A 179 -5.77 21.28 6.86
CA ASN A 179 -5.18 21.81 8.10
C ASN A 179 -4.70 20.70 9.04
N VAL A 180 -5.41 19.55 9.10
CA VAL A 180 -5.01 18.40 9.91
C VAL A 180 -3.76 17.77 9.31
N ILE A 181 -3.77 17.53 7.99
CA ILE A 181 -2.65 16.92 7.26
C ILE A 181 -1.38 17.79 7.36
N GLU A 182 -1.51 19.10 7.16
CA GLU A 182 -0.40 20.07 7.28
C GLU A 182 0.21 20.02 8.68
N LYS A 183 -0.65 19.99 9.72
CA LYS A 183 -0.19 19.84 11.11
C LYS A 183 0.57 18.55 11.30
N GLN A 184 0.02 17.41 10.85
CA GLN A 184 0.65 16.10 11.00
C GLN A 184 2.01 16.04 10.29
N ILE A 185 2.11 16.54 9.06
CA ILE A 185 3.39 16.62 8.33
C ILE A 185 4.39 17.50 9.06
N THR A 186 3.95 18.68 9.51
CA THR A 186 4.82 19.62 10.25
C THR A 186 5.38 19.02 11.52
N ASP A 187 4.56 18.28 12.28
CA ASP A 187 4.97 17.64 13.53
C ASP A 187 5.90 16.44 13.28
N MET A 188 5.66 15.69 12.20
CA MET A 188 6.42 14.47 11.89
C MET A 188 7.77 14.75 11.22
N ARG A 189 7.85 15.75 10.35
CA ARG A 189 9.03 16.03 9.51
C ARG A 189 10.36 16.14 10.29
N PRO A 190 10.40 16.81 11.46
CA PRO A 190 11.63 16.90 12.26
C PRO A 190 12.10 15.57 12.85
N ASN A 191 11.26 14.54 12.87
CA ASN A 191 11.49 13.27 13.56
C ASN A 191 11.72 12.09 12.59
N CYS A 192 11.72 12.33 11.27
CA CYS A 192 11.96 11.27 10.29
C CYS A 192 12.91 11.74 9.18
N ASP A 193 13.64 10.80 8.61
CA ASP A 193 14.49 11.01 7.44
C ASP A 193 13.66 10.99 6.16
N VAL A 194 12.71 10.06 6.07
CA VAL A 194 11.77 9.89 4.96
C VAL A 194 10.35 9.98 5.48
N LEU A 195 9.49 10.73 4.80
CA LEU A 195 8.05 10.78 5.06
C LEU A 195 7.28 10.14 3.90
N VAL A 196 6.65 9.01 4.18
CA VAL A 196 5.77 8.27 3.27
C VAL A 196 4.32 8.64 3.56
N VAL A 197 3.60 9.09 2.52
CA VAL A 197 2.18 9.44 2.62
C VAL A 197 1.38 8.57 1.66
N SER A 198 0.44 7.77 2.18
CA SER A 198 -0.48 7.02 1.32
C SER A 198 -1.80 7.78 1.14
N CYS A 199 -2.34 7.72 -0.07
CA CYS A 199 -3.56 8.38 -0.47
C CYS A 199 -4.49 7.38 -1.18
N HIS A 200 -5.64 7.11 -0.57
CA HIS A 200 -6.70 6.31 -1.17
C HIS A 200 -7.67 7.25 -1.90
N TRP A 201 -7.51 7.39 -3.22
CA TRP A 201 -8.07 8.47 -4.02
C TRP A 201 -8.38 8.12 -5.46
N GLY A 202 -9.07 9.02 -6.17
CA GLY A 202 -9.28 8.93 -7.62
C GLY A 202 -10.57 8.23 -8.00
N VAL A 203 -10.60 7.60 -9.15
CA VAL A 203 -11.81 7.01 -9.75
C VAL A 203 -11.58 5.53 -10.05
N GLU A 204 -12.43 4.66 -9.49
CA GLU A 204 -12.39 3.21 -9.73
C GLU A 204 -12.42 2.89 -11.24
N GLY A 205 -11.58 1.96 -11.67
CA GLY A 205 -11.44 1.49 -13.04
C GLY A 205 -10.78 2.50 -14.00
N SER A 206 -10.32 3.66 -13.52
CA SER A 206 -9.70 4.67 -14.37
C SER A 206 -8.18 4.64 -14.31
N HIS A 207 -7.54 4.33 -15.44
CA HIS A 207 -6.08 4.48 -15.60
C HIS A 207 -5.64 5.95 -15.73
N THR A 208 -6.59 6.88 -15.91
CA THR A 208 -6.29 8.30 -16.05
C THR A 208 -6.19 8.96 -14.68
N VAL A 209 -5.04 9.53 -14.39
CA VAL A 209 -4.83 10.36 -13.19
C VAL A 209 -5.68 11.62 -13.29
N THR A 210 -6.51 11.87 -12.30
CA THR A 210 -7.36 13.06 -12.23
C THR A 210 -6.56 14.32 -11.88
N ASP A 211 -7.10 15.49 -12.19
CA ASP A 211 -6.50 16.78 -11.78
C ASP A 211 -6.44 16.89 -10.24
N ALA A 212 -7.47 16.40 -9.53
CA ALA A 212 -7.50 16.37 -8.07
C ALA A 212 -6.37 15.53 -7.45
N GLN A 213 -6.06 14.36 -8.05
CA GLN A 213 -4.89 13.56 -7.64
C GLN A 213 -3.59 14.32 -7.86
N ARG A 214 -3.41 14.95 -9.03
CA ARG A 214 -2.20 15.75 -9.36
C ARG A 214 -2.00 16.94 -8.41
N GLU A 215 -3.06 17.70 -8.17
CA GLU A 215 -3.04 18.85 -7.27
C GLU A 215 -2.75 18.44 -5.82
N THR A 216 -3.33 17.32 -5.37
CA THR A 216 -3.09 16.79 -4.03
C THR A 216 -1.66 16.26 -3.88
N ALA A 217 -1.15 15.52 -4.87
CA ALA A 217 0.23 15.03 -4.87
C ALA A 217 1.23 16.19 -4.82
N GLN A 218 1.03 17.22 -5.66
CA GLN A 218 1.91 18.40 -5.65
C GLN A 218 1.86 19.11 -4.30
N TRP A 219 0.66 19.31 -3.74
CA TRP A 219 0.52 19.94 -2.44
C TRP A 219 1.23 19.13 -1.32
N LEU A 220 1.12 17.80 -1.30
CA LEU A 220 1.83 16.95 -0.34
C LEU A 220 3.35 17.05 -0.51
N ALA A 221 3.84 17.10 -1.75
CA ALA A 221 5.25 17.34 -2.04
C ALA A 221 5.70 18.72 -1.53
N ASP A 222 4.88 19.76 -1.70
CA ASP A 222 5.13 21.10 -1.18
C ASP A 222 5.19 21.14 0.36
N GLN A 223 4.40 20.29 1.04
CA GLN A 223 4.46 20.13 2.51
C GLN A 223 5.67 19.29 2.97
N GLY A 224 6.36 18.59 2.09
CA GLY A 224 7.56 17.83 2.40
C GLY A 224 7.39 16.31 2.49
N ALA A 225 6.33 15.73 1.89
CA ALA A 225 6.27 14.30 1.66
C ALA A 225 7.37 13.89 0.67
N ASP A 226 8.09 12.80 0.96
CA ASP A 226 9.14 12.27 0.07
C ASP A 226 8.58 11.23 -0.89
N LEU A 227 7.74 10.32 -0.39
CA LEU A 227 7.08 9.29 -1.19
C LEU A 227 5.56 9.37 -1.00
N ILE A 228 4.83 9.41 -2.12
CA ILE A 228 3.36 9.42 -2.14
C ILE A 228 2.89 8.14 -2.84
N ILE A 229 2.08 7.33 -2.13
CA ILE A 229 1.58 6.05 -2.62
C ILE A 229 0.08 6.16 -2.79
N GLY A 230 -0.38 6.08 -4.04
CA GLY A 230 -1.79 6.10 -4.40
C GLY A 230 -2.40 4.70 -4.51
N THR A 231 -3.64 4.58 -4.06
CA THR A 231 -4.49 3.38 -4.08
C THR A 231 -5.95 3.77 -4.37
N HIS A 232 -6.90 2.85 -4.47
CA HIS A 232 -8.32 3.02 -4.75
C HIS A 232 -8.75 2.81 -6.21
N PRO A 233 -8.07 3.29 -7.28
CA PRO A 233 -8.58 3.07 -8.64
C PRO A 233 -8.74 1.59 -9.02
N HIS A 234 -8.15 0.66 -8.28
CA HIS A 234 -8.14 -0.79 -8.54
C HIS A 234 -7.48 -1.19 -9.87
N VAL A 235 -6.95 -0.22 -10.58
CA VAL A 235 -6.14 -0.38 -11.80
C VAL A 235 -4.87 0.46 -11.68
N THR A 236 -3.84 0.08 -12.41
CA THR A 236 -2.57 0.81 -12.41
C THR A 236 -2.72 2.21 -13.01
N GLN A 237 -2.10 3.21 -12.39
CA GLN A 237 -1.87 4.53 -12.95
C GLN A 237 -0.37 4.82 -12.97
N THR A 238 0.04 5.83 -13.74
CA THR A 238 1.46 6.19 -13.88
C THR A 238 2.08 6.69 -12.57
N ALA A 239 3.40 6.84 -12.59
CA ALA A 239 4.18 7.47 -11.54
C ALA A 239 4.88 8.73 -12.06
N GLN A 240 5.39 9.57 -11.14
CA GLN A 240 6.00 10.84 -11.52
C GLN A 240 6.95 11.36 -10.42
N TRP A 241 8.03 12.02 -10.84
CA TRP A 241 8.82 12.88 -9.96
C TRP A 241 8.17 14.26 -9.83
N LEU A 242 8.04 14.72 -8.59
CA LEU A 242 7.57 16.07 -8.25
C LEU A 242 8.72 16.89 -7.67
N THR A 243 8.60 18.21 -7.76
CA THR A 243 9.49 19.13 -7.07
C THR A 243 8.63 20.01 -6.18
N GLY A 244 8.85 19.91 -4.88
CA GLY A 244 8.15 20.73 -3.90
C GLY A 244 8.72 22.15 -3.82
N THR A 245 8.03 23.03 -3.09
CA THR A 245 8.37 24.46 -2.95
C THR A 245 9.75 24.68 -2.32
N ASN A 246 10.25 23.74 -1.52
CA ASN A 246 11.59 23.78 -0.91
C ASN A 246 12.66 23.07 -1.77
N GLU A 247 12.40 22.90 -3.06
CA GLU A 247 13.26 22.16 -4.02
C GLU A 247 13.47 20.68 -3.66
N ASN A 248 12.76 20.14 -2.68
CA ASN A 248 12.73 18.71 -2.37
C ASN A 248 12.19 17.90 -3.55
N LYS A 249 12.77 16.74 -3.77
CA LYS A 249 12.29 15.78 -4.78
C LYS A 249 11.40 14.75 -4.09
N SER A 250 10.17 14.65 -4.57
CA SER A 250 9.20 13.66 -4.13
C SER A 250 8.85 12.73 -5.28
N PHE A 251 8.57 11.48 -4.97
CA PHE A 251 8.09 10.51 -5.94
C PHE A 251 6.63 10.16 -5.65
N VAL A 252 5.78 10.14 -6.67
CA VAL A 252 4.39 9.69 -6.55
C VAL A 252 4.13 8.53 -7.50
N ALA A 253 3.58 7.42 -6.98
CA ALA A 253 2.88 6.40 -7.74
C ALA A 253 1.39 6.64 -7.57
N TYR A 254 0.66 7.03 -8.62
CA TYR A 254 -0.72 7.50 -8.49
C TYR A 254 -1.72 6.39 -8.19
N SER A 255 -1.50 5.18 -8.69
CA SER A 255 -2.20 3.97 -8.26
C SER A 255 -1.39 2.73 -8.55
N LEU A 256 -1.25 1.89 -7.53
CA LEU A 256 -0.63 0.57 -7.65
C LEU A 256 -1.61 -0.52 -8.11
N GLY A 257 -2.91 -0.18 -8.30
CA GLY A 257 -3.94 -1.16 -8.62
C GLY A 257 -4.16 -2.19 -7.52
N ASN A 258 -4.77 -3.31 -7.84
CA ASN A 258 -5.02 -4.38 -6.89
C ASN A 258 -3.81 -5.28 -6.66
N PHE A 259 -3.58 -5.65 -5.40
CA PHE A 259 -2.65 -6.73 -5.06
C PHE A 259 -3.34 -8.10 -5.21
N ILE A 260 -4.50 -8.24 -4.58
CA ILE A 260 -5.38 -9.40 -4.74
C ILE A 260 -6.83 -8.94 -4.71
N ASN A 261 -7.65 -9.53 -5.57
CA ASN A 261 -9.08 -9.22 -5.61
C ASN A 261 -9.89 -10.35 -6.27
N ALA A 262 -11.21 -10.21 -6.30
CA ALA A 262 -12.13 -11.07 -7.08
C ALA A 262 -13.20 -10.20 -7.77
N GLN A 263 -12.79 -9.08 -8.34
CA GLN A 263 -13.65 -8.20 -9.16
C GLN A 263 -13.87 -8.75 -10.56
N ASP A 264 -14.79 -8.16 -11.32
CA ASP A 264 -15.26 -8.70 -12.61
C ASP A 264 -14.69 -7.97 -13.85
N MET A 265 -13.59 -7.21 -13.68
CA MET A 265 -12.94 -6.50 -14.77
C MET A 265 -11.52 -7.03 -14.98
N PRO A 266 -11.08 -7.30 -16.24
CA PRO A 266 -9.76 -7.86 -16.49
C PRO A 266 -8.61 -6.94 -16.01
N ASP A 267 -8.76 -5.63 -16.16
CA ASP A 267 -7.74 -4.66 -15.78
C ASP A 267 -7.54 -4.61 -14.25
N ASN A 268 -8.58 -4.96 -13.48
CA ASN A 268 -8.50 -5.05 -12.02
C ASN A 268 -7.65 -6.24 -11.53
N MET A 269 -7.36 -7.21 -12.41
CA MET A 269 -6.44 -8.31 -12.11
C MET A 269 -4.96 -7.89 -12.17
N ILE A 270 -4.68 -6.67 -12.67
CA ILE A 270 -3.34 -6.17 -12.93
C ILE A 270 -3.00 -5.08 -11.91
N GLY A 271 -2.07 -5.36 -11.04
CA GLY A 271 -1.50 -4.39 -10.11
C GLY A 271 -0.01 -4.21 -10.31
N ALA A 272 0.61 -3.43 -9.43
CA ALA A 272 2.05 -3.23 -9.43
C ALA A 272 2.61 -3.15 -8.00
N ILE A 273 3.86 -3.59 -7.84
CA ILE A 273 4.68 -3.38 -6.66
C ILE A 273 5.66 -2.27 -6.99
N LEU A 274 5.63 -1.19 -6.24
CA LEU A 274 6.66 -0.16 -6.28
C LEU A 274 7.89 -0.66 -5.52
N ASP A 275 9.04 -0.57 -6.16
CA ASP A 275 10.37 -0.83 -5.63
C ASP A 275 11.14 0.48 -5.62
N VAL A 276 11.63 0.94 -4.46
CA VAL A 276 12.46 2.14 -4.32
C VAL A 276 13.53 1.94 -3.27
N THR A 277 14.62 2.68 -3.39
CA THR A 277 15.66 2.74 -2.35
C THR A 277 15.64 4.11 -1.68
N PHE A 278 15.53 4.13 -0.35
CA PHE A 278 15.80 5.32 0.46
C PHE A 278 17.29 5.36 0.80
N GLN A 279 17.97 6.41 0.39
CA GLN A 279 19.39 6.61 0.71
C GLN A 279 19.57 7.83 1.59
N LYS A 280 20.10 7.61 2.80
CA LYS A 280 20.54 8.65 3.72
C LYS A 280 22.06 8.74 3.68
N THR A 281 22.58 9.93 3.42
CA THR A 281 24.03 10.20 3.40
C THR A 281 24.34 11.25 4.46
N THR A 282 25.24 10.92 5.38
CA THR A 282 25.80 11.85 6.37
C THR A 282 27.21 12.22 5.93
N ALA A 283 27.40 13.47 5.54
CA ALA A 283 28.70 14.00 5.12
C ALA A 283 29.64 14.17 6.33
N ALA A 284 30.93 14.38 6.06
CA ALA A 284 31.96 14.55 7.08
C ALA A 284 31.67 15.73 8.03
N ASP A 285 31.01 16.77 7.57
CA ASP A 285 30.60 17.94 8.33
C ASP A 285 29.30 17.75 9.12
N GLY A 286 28.70 16.55 9.06
CA GLY A 286 27.43 16.22 9.72
C GLY A 286 26.18 16.59 8.92
N THR A 287 26.31 17.14 7.71
CA THR A 287 25.17 17.42 6.83
C THR A 287 24.49 16.12 6.40
N VAL A 288 23.18 16.01 6.62
CA VAL A 288 22.37 14.85 6.22
C VAL A 288 21.60 15.18 4.95
N THR A 289 21.66 14.28 3.98
CA THR A 289 20.80 14.32 2.78
C THR A 289 20.09 13.01 2.63
N VAL A 290 18.81 13.07 2.21
CA VAL A 290 17.99 11.89 1.95
C VAL A 290 17.50 11.94 0.51
N LYS A 291 17.49 10.80 -0.16
CA LYS A 291 17.03 10.68 -1.56
C LYS A 291 16.24 9.38 -1.74
N ILE A 292 15.17 9.47 -2.52
CA ILE A 292 14.56 8.32 -3.15
C ILE A 292 15.33 8.01 -4.43
N GLN A 293 15.64 6.75 -4.67
CA GLN A 293 16.39 6.31 -5.83
C GLN A 293 15.74 5.10 -6.49
N ASN A 294 15.95 4.99 -7.81
CA ASN A 294 15.63 3.83 -8.62
C ASN A 294 14.17 3.35 -8.48
N PRO A 295 13.16 4.25 -8.62
CA PRO A 295 11.78 3.80 -8.54
C PRO A 295 11.45 2.90 -9.75
N VAL A 296 10.93 1.70 -9.47
CA VAL A 296 10.50 0.71 -10.46
C VAL A 296 9.15 0.14 -10.04
N LEU A 297 8.28 -0.10 -11.01
CA LEU A 297 6.99 -0.76 -10.85
C LEU A 297 7.07 -2.17 -11.46
N HIS A 298 6.97 -3.20 -10.60
CA HIS A 298 6.93 -4.61 -10.96
C HIS A 298 5.47 -5.07 -11.01
N PRO A 299 4.92 -5.47 -12.18
CA PRO A 299 3.54 -5.87 -12.25
C PRO A 299 3.26 -7.18 -11.53
N VAL A 300 2.07 -7.23 -10.91
CA VAL A 300 1.51 -8.44 -10.28
C VAL A 300 0.14 -8.74 -10.86
N ILE A 301 -0.20 -10.02 -10.91
CA ILE A 301 -1.43 -10.51 -11.51
C ILE A 301 -2.18 -11.35 -10.48
N THR A 302 -3.44 -10.99 -10.19
CA THR A 302 -4.37 -11.87 -9.49
C THR A 302 -4.85 -12.95 -10.46
N GLN A 303 -4.58 -14.20 -10.15
CA GLN A 303 -5.01 -15.37 -10.92
C GLN A 303 -5.97 -16.22 -10.11
N TYR A 304 -7.05 -16.67 -10.72
CA TYR A 304 -7.94 -17.70 -10.20
C TYR A 304 -8.55 -18.54 -11.33
N GLU A 305 -8.92 -19.77 -11.01
CA GLU A 305 -9.64 -20.69 -11.88
C GLU A 305 -11.16 -20.47 -11.77
N PRO A 306 -12.01 -21.14 -12.62
CA PRO A 306 -13.47 -21.04 -12.52
C PRO A 306 -13.98 -21.22 -11.08
N HIS A 307 -15.01 -20.43 -10.73
CA HIS A 307 -15.60 -20.38 -9.39
C HIS A 307 -14.64 -19.83 -8.33
N TYR A 308 -13.71 -18.94 -8.72
CA TYR A 308 -12.66 -18.35 -7.88
C TYR A 308 -11.75 -19.41 -7.23
N ALA A 309 -11.61 -20.59 -7.82
CA ALA A 309 -10.73 -21.62 -7.30
C ALA A 309 -9.24 -21.20 -7.45
N ASN A 310 -8.39 -21.66 -6.53
CA ASN A 310 -6.94 -21.48 -6.57
C ASN A 310 -6.48 -20.02 -6.73
N ILE A 311 -7.17 -19.06 -6.06
CA ILE A 311 -6.76 -17.65 -6.10
C ILE A 311 -5.32 -17.50 -5.60
N ARG A 312 -4.47 -16.87 -6.43
CA ARG A 312 -3.05 -16.60 -6.15
C ARG A 312 -2.60 -15.32 -6.83
N VAL A 313 -1.62 -14.67 -6.24
CA VAL A 313 -0.90 -13.55 -6.86
C VAL A 313 0.40 -14.06 -7.49
N TYR A 314 0.68 -13.59 -8.70
CA TYR A 314 1.91 -13.88 -9.42
C TYR A 314 2.64 -12.58 -9.78
N LEU A 315 3.97 -12.59 -9.75
CA LEU A 315 4.73 -11.59 -10.49
C LEU A 315 4.48 -11.76 -11.98
N TYR A 316 4.39 -10.67 -12.74
CA TYR A 316 4.20 -10.74 -14.19
C TYR A 316 5.28 -11.58 -14.89
N LYS A 317 6.53 -11.50 -14.46
CA LYS A 317 7.62 -12.29 -15.02
C LYS A 317 7.41 -13.81 -14.93
N ASP A 318 6.66 -14.26 -13.91
CA ASP A 318 6.34 -15.67 -13.65
C ASP A 318 4.95 -16.07 -14.19
N TYR A 319 4.19 -15.10 -14.73
CA TYR A 319 2.86 -15.32 -15.29
C TYR A 319 2.95 -15.82 -16.73
N THR A 320 2.23 -16.89 -17.06
CA THR A 320 2.27 -17.52 -18.38
C THR A 320 0.94 -17.38 -19.12
N ASP A 321 0.96 -17.52 -20.46
CA ASP A 321 -0.27 -17.50 -21.26
C ASP A 321 -1.17 -18.71 -20.93
N GLU A 322 -0.61 -19.85 -20.45
CA GLU A 322 -1.38 -20.98 -19.96
C GLU A 322 -2.19 -20.62 -18.70
N LEU A 323 -1.57 -19.90 -17.74
CA LEU A 323 -2.29 -19.37 -16.57
C LEU A 323 -3.40 -18.42 -17.02
N GLY A 324 -3.10 -17.49 -17.92
CA GLY A 324 -4.06 -16.54 -18.44
C GLY A 324 -5.23 -17.19 -19.18
N ALA A 325 -4.99 -18.26 -19.92
CA ALA A 325 -6.04 -19.04 -20.57
C ALA A 325 -6.92 -19.84 -19.58
N ALA A 326 -6.39 -20.18 -18.41
CA ALA A 326 -7.09 -20.89 -17.34
C ALA A 326 -7.82 -19.93 -16.37
N HIS A 327 -7.72 -18.62 -16.55
CA HIS A 327 -8.38 -17.66 -15.66
C HIS A 327 -9.91 -17.83 -15.68
N GLY A 328 -10.53 -17.78 -14.49
CA GLY A 328 -11.93 -18.17 -14.31
C GLY A 328 -12.96 -17.29 -15.04
N ASN A 329 -12.70 -15.98 -15.16
CA ASN A 329 -13.63 -15.03 -15.76
C ASN A 329 -13.13 -14.41 -17.07
N PHE A 330 -11.82 -14.41 -17.32
CA PHE A 330 -11.22 -13.68 -18.43
C PHE A 330 -10.16 -14.54 -19.14
N ALA A 331 -9.80 -14.15 -20.36
CA ALA A 331 -8.57 -14.61 -21.00
C ALA A 331 -7.52 -13.52 -20.85
N LEU A 332 -6.60 -13.69 -19.92
CA LEU A 332 -5.53 -12.73 -19.61
C LEU A 332 -4.21 -13.18 -20.26
N SER A 333 -4.02 -12.88 -21.54
CA SER A 333 -2.73 -13.14 -22.18
C SER A 333 -1.65 -12.15 -21.71
N ARG A 334 -0.39 -12.56 -21.74
CA ARG A 334 0.73 -11.65 -21.47
C ARG A 334 0.67 -10.41 -22.36
N ALA A 335 0.34 -10.57 -23.65
CA ALA A 335 0.21 -9.46 -24.59
C ALA A 335 -0.91 -8.47 -24.17
N SER A 336 -2.06 -8.94 -23.67
CA SER A 336 -3.13 -8.06 -23.19
C SER A 336 -2.74 -7.32 -21.91
N ILE A 337 -2.03 -7.99 -20.99
CA ILE A 337 -1.48 -7.38 -19.78
C ILE A 337 -0.46 -6.30 -20.13
N GLU A 338 0.51 -6.59 -21.03
CA GLU A 338 1.49 -5.60 -21.49
C GLU A 338 0.82 -4.38 -22.15
N GLN A 339 -0.25 -4.57 -22.90
CA GLN A 339 -1.00 -3.47 -23.50
C GLN A 339 -1.59 -2.53 -22.42
N VAL A 340 -2.16 -3.07 -21.35
CA VAL A 340 -2.67 -2.28 -20.22
C VAL A 340 -1.54 -1.55 -19.52
N LEU A 341 -0.47 -2.25 -19.16
CA LEU A 341 0.68 -1.69 -18.45
C LEU A 341 1.36 -0.57 -19.22
N ASN A 342 1.65 -0.78 -20.52
CA ASN A 342 2.25 0.24 -21.39
C ASN A 342 1.32 1.43 -21.66
N GLY A 343 0.00 1.26 -21.49
CA GLY A 343 -0.99 2.33 -21.60
C GLY A 343 -1.20 3.13 -20.31
N SER A 344 -0.82 2.58 -19.16
CA SER A 344 -1.10 3.15 -17.83
C SER A 344 0.13 3.59 -17.05
N ILE A 345 1.28 2.99 -17.29
CA ILE A 345 2.54 3.30 -16.58
C ILE A 345 3.56 3.85 -17.56
N ASP A 346 4.26 4.91 -17.18
CA ASP A 346 5.37 5.44 -17.97
C ASP A 346 6.49 4.40 -18.06
N SER A 347 7.02 4.19 -19.25
CA SER A 347 8.02 3.15 -19.55
C SER A 347 9.32 3.31 -18.76
N GLU A 348 9.64 4.51 -18.27
CA GLU A 348 10.82 4.73 -17.44
C GLU A 348 10.71 4.07 -16.05
N PHE A 349 9.47 3.79 -15.57
CA PHE A 349 9.22 3.18 -14.27
C PHE A 349 8.78 1.71 -14.37
N LEU A 350 8.40 1.22 -15.55
CA LEU A 350 7.85 -0.12 -15.73
C LEU A 350 8.96 -1.16 -15.94
N SER A 351 8.97 -2.22 -15.10
CA SER A 351 9.79 -3.42 -15.34
C SER A 351 8.91 -4.63 -15.60
N LEU A 352 9.14 -5.28 -16.73
CA LEU A 352 8.47 -6.53 -17.13
C LEU A 352 9.34 -7.78 -16.84
N GLU A 353 10.50 -7.59 -16.15
CA GLU A 353 11.48 -8.63 -15.81
C GLU A 353 11.29 -9.18 -14.40
#